data_5b1bb52f9286c5966f5a90f3d5aa1c28
#
_entry.id   5b1bb52f9286c5966f5a90f3d5aa1c28
#
_cell.length_a   1.000
_cell.length_b   1.000
_cell.length_c   1.000
_cell.angle_alpha   90.00
_cell.angle_beta   90.00
_cell.angle_gamma   90.00
#
_symmetry.space_group_name_H-M   'P 1'
#
loop_
_entity.id
_entity.type
_entity.pdbx_description
1 polymer ?
#
loop_
_entity_poly.entity_id
_entity_poly.type
_entity_poly.pdbx_seq_one_letter_code
_entity_poly.pdbx_strand_id
1 'polypeptide(L)'
;MLSEDYPRIEYILIDGASTDGSTEIIRKYKDRFAYWVSEKDNGQAEAINKGLSRAKGEIVAWLNSDDYYLPNTISEVTNVFEENPDIVMVYGDILAVDEHGQTTNILKYKQLSLENLLCFQIIGQPSVFFRRAALEKAGLLDTSYHFLLDHHLWLRIAQQGKILHVPQIWSAARYHAEAKNRAKAAEFGREAFRILDWVKSQPGLMEAGSGVERRARASAHRVDARYLLDGGKSWSALKAWMRALFIHPPTALARMNIFVSAILNVVGLGKLRNIVLRRRQRIVSGNK
;
A
#
# COMPACT_ATOMS: atom_id res chain seq x y z
N MET A 1 13.62 -8.27 10.55
CA MET A 1 14.11 -9.34 9.62
C MET A 1 15.23 -10.19 10.24
N LEU A 2 16.41 -9.65 10.54
CA LEU A 2 17.53 -10.48 11.07
C LEU A 2 17.30 -11.04 12.49
N SER A 3 16.32 -10.56 13.21
CA SER A 3 15.91 -11.01 14.55
C SER A 3 14.65 -11.88 14.55
N GLU A 4 14.13 -12.25 13.37
CA GLU A 4 12.98 -13.14 13.29
C GLU A 4 13.36 -14.57 13.68
N ASP A 5 12.53 -15.23 14.46
CA ASP A 5 12.79 -16.57 14.99
C ASP A 5 12.41 -17.71 14.04
N TYR A 6 11.83 -17.40 12.87
CA TYR A 6 11.44 -18.41 11.90
C TYR A 6 12.65 -18.97 11.16
N PRO A 7 12.90 -20.29 11.21
CA PRO A 7 14.17 -20.86 10.75
C PRO A 7 14.34 -20.96 9.24
N ARG A 8 13.24 -20.84 8.47
CA ARG A 8 13.24 -21.04 7.01
C ARG A 8 12.98 -19.73 6.27
N ILE A 9 13.75 -18.68 6.55
CA ILE A 9 13.66 -17.39 5.88
C ILE A 9 14.73 -17.30 4.79
N GLU A 10 14.30 -17.06 3.56
CA GLU A 10 15.16 -16.64 2.46
C GLU A 10 15.14 -15.10 2.40
N TYR A 11 16.22 -14.47 2.87
CA TYR A 11 16.31 -13.00 2.87
C TYR A 11 17.10 -12.53 1.65
N ILE A 12 16.43 -11.88 0.71
CA ILE A 12 17.00 -11.30 -0.52
C ILE A 12 17.01 -9.78 -0.34
N LEU A 13 18.17 -9.15 -0.55
CA LEU A 13 18.34 -7.70 -0.43
C LEU A 13 18.74 -7.11 -1.78
N ILE A 14 17.97 -6.14 -2.24
CA ILE A 14 18.25 -5.39 -3.48
C ILE A 14 18.44 -3.92 -3.12
N ASP A 15 19.59 -3.38 -3.44
CA ASP A 15 19.94 -1.97 -3.25
C ASP A 15 20.12 -1.29 -4.61
N GLY A 16 19.51 -0.13 -4.79
CA GLY A 16 19.51 0.66 -6.02
C GLY A 16 20.78 1.50 -6.24
N ALA A 17 21.96 1.03 -5.80
CA ALA A 17 23.22 1.75 -5.80
C ALA A 17 23.21 2.97 -4.84
N SER A 18 22.83 2.77 -3.61
CA SER A 18 22.83 3.80 -2.56
C SER A 18 24.22 4.39 -2.31
N THR A 19 24.27 5.70 -2.07
CA THR A 19 25.52 6.47 -1.86
C THR A 19 25.63 7.06 -0.45
N ASP A 20 24.74 6.69 0.45
CA ASP A 20 24.57 7.25 1.81
C ASP A 20 25.19 6.37 2.92
N GLY A 21 26.03 5.40 2.57
CA GLY A 21 26.61 4.45 3.52
C GLY A 21 25.79 3.18 3.72
N SER A 22 24.63 3.03 3.06
CA SER A 22 23.80 1.82 3.14
C SER A 22 24.57 0.57 2.67
N THR A 23 25.39 0.70 1.63
CA THR A 23 26.17 -0.44 1.08
C THR A 23 27.18 -0.98 2.08
N GLU A 24 27.80 -0.16 2.90
CA GLU A 24 28.73 -0.57 3.97
C GLU A 24 27.98 -1.37 5.05
N ILE A 25 26.76 -0.95 5.38
CA ILE A 25 25.91 -1.69 6.34
C ILE A 25 25.51 -3.05 5.73
N ILE A 26 25.10 -3.09 4.48
CA ILE A 26 24.74 -4.34 3.78
C ILE A 26 25.91 -5.34 3.83
N ARG A 27 27.13 -4.88 3.53
CA ARG A 27 28.35 -5.73 3.55
C ARG A 27 28.61 -6.34 4.93
N LYS A 28 28.31 -5.65 6.04
CA LYS A 28 28.47 -6.20 7.40
C LYS A 28 27.58 -7.41 7.66
N TYR A 29 26.42 -7.46 7.00
CA TYR A 29 25.43 -8.53 7.18
C TYR A 29 25.32 -9.48 5.99
N LYS A 30 26.27 -9.43 5.04
CA LYS A 30 26.21 -10.18 3.77
C LYS A 30 25.94 -11.68 3.94
N ASP A 31 26.51 -12.26 5.00
CA ASP A 31 26.40 -13.71 5.28
C ASP A 31 25.01 -14.11 5.84
N ARG A 32 24.15 -13.12 6.09
CA ARG A 32 22.76 -13.32 6.55
C ARG A 32 21.76 -13.25 5.38
N PHE A 33 22.21 -12.92 4.19
CA PHE A 33 21.37 -12.82 3.00
C PHE A 33 21.57 -14.06 2.13
N ALA A 34 20.46 -14.65 1.65
CA ALA A 34 20.51 -15.69 0.63
C ALA A 34 21.03 -15.13 -0.71
N TYR A 35 20.73 -13.85 -0.95
CA TYR A 35 21.24 -13.08 -2.08
C TYR A 35 21.24 -11.59 -1.73
N TRP A 36 22.22 -10.85 -2.25
CA TRP A 36 22.19 -9.40 -2.23
C TRP A 36 22.92 -8.82 -3.43
N VAL A 37 22.48 -7.64 -3.86
CA VAL A 37 23.13 -6.86 -4.92
C VAL A 37 22.91 -5.38 -4.65
N SER A 38 23.94 -4.59 -5.01
CA SER A 38 23.85 -3.12 -5.05
C SER A 38 24.21 -2.71 -6.46
N GLU A 39 23.19 -2.29 -7.23
CA GLU A 39 23.31 -1.86 -8.61
C GLU A 39 22.20 -0.87 -8.95
N LYS A 40 22.46 0.01 -9.90
CA LYS A 40 21.48 1.01 -10.34
C LYS A 40 20.21 0.34 -10.88
N ASP A 41 19.06 0.86 -10.49
CA ASP A 41 17.75 0.49 -11.01
C ASP A 41 17.03 1.69 -11.63
N ASN A 42 15.91 1.41 -12.32
CA ASN A 42 15.04 2.42 -12.93
C ASN A 42 13.83 2.73 -11.99
N GLY A 43 13.91 2.38 -10.72
CA GLY A 43 12.90 2.66 -9.70
C GLY A 43 12.48 1.45 -8.89
N GLN A 44 11.70 1.71 -7.86
CA GLN A 44 11.30 0.75 -6.83
C GLN A 44 10.73 -0.56 -7.38
N ALA A 45 9.87 -0.50 -8.43
CA ALA A 45 9.26 -1.69 -9.01
C ALA A 45 10.30 -2.64 -9.64
N GLU A 46 11.34 -2.11 -10.27
CA GLU A 46 12.43 -2.93 -10.82
C GLU A 46 13.24 -3.60 -9.72
N ALA A 47 13.60 -2.87 -8.66
CA ALA A 47 14.31 -3.43 -7.52
C ALA A 47 13.50 -4.57 -6.85
N ILE A 48 12.20 -4.35 -6.61
CA ILE A 48 11.31 -5.37 -6.06
C ILE A 48 11.24 -6.59 -6.99
N ASN A 49 11.08 -6.40 -8.30
CA ASN A 49 11.03 -7.47 -9.28
C ASN A 49 12.32 -8.30 -9.33
N LYS A 50 13.49 -7.66 -9.18
CA LYS A 50 14.78 -8.38 -9.06
C LYS A 50 14.78 -9.32 -7.86
N GLY A 51 14.21 -8.90 -6.73
CA GLY A 51 14.06 -9.74 -5.55
C GLY A 51 13.04 -10.86 -5.74
N LEU A 52 11.82 -10.51 -6.15
CA LEU A 52 10.73 -11.47 -6.33
C LEU A 52 11.04 -12.56 -7.36
N SER A 53 11.73 -12.24 -8.44
CA SER A 53 12.14 -13.22 -9.46
C SER A 53 13.20 -14.22 -8.98
N ARG A 54 13.90 -13.92 -7.88
CA ARG A 54 14.89 -14.81 -7.26
C ARG A 54 14.31 -15.64 -6.11
N ALA A 55 13.21 -15.19 -5.54
CA ALA A 55 12.61 -15.83 -4.37
C ALA A 55 12.17 -17.27 -4.68
N LYS A 56 12.60 -18.20 -3.81
CA LYS A 56 12.29 -19.64 -3.90
C LYS A 56 11.28 -20.08 -2.85
N GLY A 57 11.05 -19.25 -1.82
CA GLY A 57 10.09 -19.52 -0.77
C GLY A 57 8.66 -19.73 -1.31
N GLU A 58 7.87 -20.54 -0.63
CA GLU A 58 6.45 -20.77 -0.97
C GLU A 58 5.64 -19.49 -0.74
N ILE A 59 5.94 -18.76 0.33
CA ILE A 59 5.33 -17.48 0.69
C ILE A 59 6.35 -16.40 0.39
N VAL A 60 5.92 -15.34 -0.26
CA VAL A 60 6.77 -14.20 -0.60
C VAL A 60 6.13 -12.89 -0.13
N ALA A 61 7.00 -11.94 0.17
CA ALA A 61 6.64 -10.56 0.52
C ALA A 61 7.84 -9.66 0.18
N TRP A 62 7.62 -8.36 0.17
CA TRP A 62 8.75 -7.42 0.20
C TRP A 62 8.55 -6.40 1.31
N LEU A 63 9.61 -5.79 1.73
CA LEU A 63 9.62 -4.76 2.75
C LEU A 63 10.55 -3.63 2.29
N ASN A 64 10.06 -2.39 2.36
CA ASN A 64 10.90 -1.24 2.08
C ASN A 64 11.93 -1.05 3.21
N SER A 65 13.02 -0.37 2.92
CA SER A 65 14.14 -0.21 3.87
C SER A 65 13.81 0.61 5.11
N ASP A 66 12.75 1.42 5.07
CA ASP A 66 12.26 2.26 6.16
C ASP A 66 11.19 1.59 7.02
N ASP A 67 10.62 0.45 6.56
CA ASP A 67 9.61 -0.32 7.25
C ASP A 67 10.20 -1.53 8.00
N TYR A 68 9.46 -2.10 8.95
CA TYR A 68 9.90 -3.31 9.66
C TYR A 68 8.73 -4.18 10.10
N TYR A 69 8.99 -5.50 10.22
CA TYR A 69 8.03 -6.44 10.82
C TYR A 69 8.09 -6.37 12.33
N LEU A 70 6.95 -6.62 12.97
CA LEU A 70 6.89 -6.84 14.41
C LEU A 70 7.33 -8.27 14.75
N PRO A 71 7.74 -8.52 16.01
CA PRO A 71 8.14 -9.86 16.43
C PRO A 71 7.06 -10.91 16.11
N ASN A 72 7.49 -12.12 15.74
CA ASN A 72 6.66 -13.27 15.40
C ASN A 72 5.83 -13.15 14.12
N THR A 73 5.91 -12.03 13.39
CA THR A 73 5.12 -11.82 12.16
C THR A 73 5.27 -12.96 11.16
N ILE A 74 6.51 -13.41 10.89
CA ILE A 74 6.75 -14.47 9.89
C ILE A 74 6.14 -15.80 10.33
N SER A 75 6.29 -16.17 11.60
CA SER A 75 5.69 -17.38 12.16
C SER A 75 4.16 -17.35 12.11
N GLU A 76 3.55 -16.24 12.52
CA GLU A 76 2.09 -16.07 12.47
C GLU A 76 1.56 -16.17 11.03
N VAL A 77 2.19 -15.47 10.09
CA VAL A 77 1.83 -15.51 8.67
C VAL A 77 1.94 -16.93 8.11
N THR A 78 3.02 -17.64 8.44
CA THR A 78 3.23 -19.02 7.96
C THR A 78 2.12 -19.94 8.46
N ASN A 79 1.79 -19.86 9.76
CA ASN A 79 0.69 -20.63 10.35
C ASN A 79 -0.65 -20.34 9.64
N VAL A 80 -0.95 -19.06 9.35
CA VAL A 80 -2.17 -18.70 8.63
C VAL A 80 -2.24 -19.36 7.25
N PHE A 81 -1.13 -19.42 6.52
CA PHE A 81 -1.10 -20.09 5.21
C PHE A 81 -1.17 -21.61 5.32
N GLU A 82 -0.59 -22.21 6.36
CA GLU A 82 -0.67 -23.66 6.63
C GLU A 82 -2.11 -24.08 6.96
N GLU A 83 -2.81 -23.30 7.79
CA GLU A 83 -4.20 -23.52 8.17
C GLU A 83 -5.20 -23.27 7.03
N ASN A 84 -4.83 -22.49 6.02
CA ASN A 84 -5.72 -22.02 4.94
C ASN A 84 -5.08 -22.23 3.57
N PRO A 85 -5.06 -23.45 3.03
CA PRO A 85 -4.36 -23.78 1.79
C PRO A 85 -4.98 -23.13 0.53
N ASP A 86 -6.21 -22.69 0.57
CA ASP A 86 -6.95 -22.05 -0.54
C ASP A 86 -6.73 -20.51 -0.60
N ILE A 87 -6.04 -19.95 0.38
CA ILE A 87 -5.72 -18.52 0.41
C ILE A 87 -4.47 -18.25 -0.40
N VAL A 88 -4.54 -17.23 -1.26
CA VAL A 88 -3.41 -16.79 -2.10
C VAL A 88 -2.68 -15.57 -1.54
N MET A 89 -3.35 -14.76 -0.72
CA MET A 89 -2.78 -13.55 -0.11
C MET A 89 -3.38 -13.32 1.28
N VAL A 90 -2.53 -12.94 2.23
CA VAL A 90 -2.94 -12.48 3.55
C VAL A 90 -2.41 -11.06 3.79
N TYR A 91 -3.10 -10.31 4.62
CA TYR A 91 -2.65 -8.99 5.06
C TYR A 91 -3.12 -8.70 6.47
N GLY A 92 -2.26 -8.03 7.23
CA GLY A 92 -2.51 -7.59 8.60
C GLY A 92 -2.70 -6.09 8.70
N ASP A 93 -2.91 -5.63 9.94
CA ASP A 93 -2.92 -4.22 10.31
C ASP A 93 -1.48 -3.68 10.37
N ILE A 94 -1.33 -2.36 10.32
CA ILE A 94 -0.01 -1.69 10.27
C ILE A 94 0.07 -0.64 11.37
N LEU A 95 1.20 -0.62 12.06
CA LEU A 95 1.56 0.46 12.96
C LEU A 95 2.18 1.60 12.14
N ALA A 96 1.58 2.78 12.19
CA ALA A 96 2.21 3.97 11.62
C ALA A 96 3.13 4.60 12.66
N VAL A 97 4.40 4.76 12.31
CA VAL A 97 5.42 5.36 13.18
C VAL A 97 6.02 6.60 12.54
N ASP A 98 6.51 7.52 13.34
CA ASP A 98 7.27 8.69 12.88
C ASP A 98 8.76 8.35 12.61
N GLU A 99 9.55 9.35 12.28
CA GLU A 99 10.99 9.22 12.03
C GLU A 99 11.77 8.70 13.25
N HIS A 100 11.25 8.90 14.46
CA HIS A 100 11.83 8.43 15.73
C HIS A 100 11.31 7.05 16.14
N GLY A 101 10.43 6.41 15.36
CA GLY A 101 9.82 5.14 15.68
C GLY A 101 8.65 5.22 16.66
N GLN A 102 8.17 6.45 16.99
CA GLN A 102 7.03 6.62 17.88
C GLN A 102 5.72 6.37 17.13
N THR A 103 4.83 5.61 17.75
CA THR A 103 3.51 5.30 17.18
C THR A 103 2.68 6.55 17.01
N THR A 104 2.25 6.81 15.79
CA THR A 104 1.37 7.95 15.46
C THR A 104 -0.06 7.50 15.16
N ASN A 105 -0.25 6.27 14.67
CA ASN A 105 -1.56 5.71 14.34
C ASN A 105 -1.50 4.19 14.20
N ILE A 106 -2.66 3.54 14.21
CA ILE A 106 -2.83 2.14 13.79
C ILE A 106 -3.73 2.15 12.56
N LEU A 107 -3.21 1.63 11.45
CA LEU A 107 -3.96 1.46 10.22
C LEU A 107 -4.66 0.11 10.28
N LYS A 108 -5.93 0.12 10.66
CA LYS A 108 -6.77 -1.09 10.72
C LYS A 108 -7.47 -1.30 9.39
N TYR A 109 -7.37 -2.51 8.88
CA TYR A 109 -8.04 -2.95 7.68
C TYR A 109 -9.29 -3.75 8.00
N LYS A 110 -9.97 -4.21 6.98
CA LYS A 110 -11.13 -5.10 7.04
C LYS A 110 -10.94 -6.19 6.00
N GLN A 111 -11.68 -7.27 6.14
CA GLN A 111 -11.77 -8.25 5.07
C GLN A 111 -12.25 -7.57 3.78
N LEU A 112 -11.47 -7.72 2.72
CA LEU A 112 -11.76 -7.18 1.40
C LEU A 112 -12.01 -8.33 0.41
N SER A 113 -12.79 -8.02 -0.61
CA SER A 113 -12.97 -8.84 -1.80
C SER A 113 -12.26 -8.20 -3.00
N LEU A 114 -12.18 -8.94 -4.11
CA LEU A 114 -11.71 -8.39 -5.39
C LEU A 114 -12.50 -7.13 -5.78
N GLU A 115 -13.83 -7.13 -5.58
CA GLU A 115 -14.67 -5.96 -5.86
C GLU A 115 -14.28 -4.73 -5.01
N ASN A 116 -13.89 -4.94 -3.74
CA ASN A 116 -13.40 -3.86 -2.90
C ASN A 116 -12.08 -3.28 -3.42
N LEU A 117 -11.18 -4.13 -3.90
CA LEU A 117 -9.94 -3.69 -4.52
C LEU A 117 -10.21 -2.93 -5.83
N LEU A 118 -11.12 -3.42 -6.70
CA LEU A 118 -11.57 -2.70 -7.89
C LEU A 118 -12.12 -1.31 -7.55
N CYS A 119 -12.75 -1.16 -6.37
CA CYS A 119 -13.22 0.10 -5.82
C CYS A 119 -12.14 0.88 -5.02
N PHE A 120 -10.87 0.58 -5.24
CA PHE A 120 -9.73 1.28 -4.61
C PHE A 120 -9.82 1.33 -3.08
N GLN A 121 -10.21 0.23 -2.44
CA GLN A 121 -9.92 0.02 -1.03
C GLN A 121 -8.47 -0.48 -0.94
N ILE A 122 -7.60 0.39 -0.43
CA ILE A 122 -6.15 0.18 -0.44
C ILE A 122 -5.75 -0.69 0.75
N ILE A 123 -4.92 -1.69 0.50
CA ILE A 123 -4.21 -2.48 1.51
C ILE A 123 -2.79 -1.92 1.60
N GLY A 124 -2.32 -1.67 2.82
CA GLY A 124 -0.96 -1.21 3.05
C GLY A 124 0.06 -2.32 2.78
N GLN A 125 1.05 -2.01 2.01
CA GLN A 125 2.03 -2.94 1.47
C GLN A 125 2.85 -3.69 2.55
N PRO A 126 3.37 -3.06 3.62
CA PRO A 126 4.29 -3.73 4.54
C PRO A 126 3.72 -4.95 5.29
N SER A 127 2.40 -5.10 5.37
CA SER A 127 1.74 -6.25 6.02
C SER A 127 1.15 -7.25 5.05
N VAL A 128 1.59 -7.28 3.80
CA VAL A 128 1.05 -8.17 2.77
C VAL A 128 2.03 -9.29 2.47
N PHE A 129 1.49 -10.53 2.48
CA PHE A 129 2.20 -11.76 2.14
C PHE A 129 1.35 -12.55 1.15
N PHE A 130 1.98 -13.25 0.22
CA PHE A 130 1.23 -14.01 -0.80
C PHE A 130 1.98 -15.26 -1.24
N ARG A 131 1.25 -16.24 -1.78
CA ARG A 131 1.87 -17.44 -2.32
C ARG A 131 2.64 -17.12 -3.59
N ARG A 132 3.87 -17.64 -3.70
CA ARG A 132 4.69 -17.51 -4.90
C ARG A 132 3.97 -18.05 -6.14
N ALA A 133 3.24 -19.14 -6.02
CA ALA A 133 2.45 -19.69 -7.12
C ALA A 133 1.36 -18.72 -7.64
N ALA A 134 0.79 -17.87 -6.77
CA ALA A 134 -0.14 -16.84 -7.19
C ALA A 134 0.58 -15.69 -7.91
N LEU A 135 1.77 -15.31 -7.44
CA LEU A 135 2.61 -14.33 -8.13
C LEU A 135 3.03 -14.80 -9.52
N GLU A 136 3.42 -16.06 -9.66
CA GLU A 136 3.81 -16.64 -10.96
C GLU A 136 2.68 -16.55 -12.00
N LYS A 137 1.43 -16.76 -11.57
CA LYS A 137 0.25 -16.58 -12.42
C LYS A 137 -0.12 -15.12 -12.67
N ALA A 138 0.00 -14.28 -11.64
CA ALA A 138 -0.33 -12.86 -11.73
C ALA A 138 0.75 -12.06 -12.49
N GLY A 139 1.98 -12.54 -12.53
CA GLY A 139 3.15 -11.83 -13.05
C GLY A 139 3.72 -10.82 -12.04
N LEU A 140 4.92 -10.34 -12.30
CA LEU A 140 5.65 -9.38 -11.47
C LEU A 140 4.99 -7.99 -11.49
N LEU A 141 5.52 -7.06 -10.71
CA LEU A 141 5.09 -5.65 -10.73
C LEU A 141 5.26 -5.07 -12.13
N ASP A 142 4.28 -4.32 -12.58
CA ASP A 142 4.39 -3.49 -13.78
C ASP A 142 5.23 -2.24 -13.46
N THR A 143 6.41 -2.15 -14.03
CA THR A 143 7.39 -1.08 -13.77
C THR A 143 6.93 0.30 -14.24
N SER A 144 5.86 0.38 -15.01
CA SER A 144 5.26 1.65 -15.42
C SER A 144 4.42 2.33 -14.33
N TYR A 145 4.05 1.60 -13.25
CA TYR A 145 3.43 2.15 -12.06
C TYR A 145 4.48 2.49 -11.01
N HIS A 146 4.34 3.67 -10.38
CA HIS A 146 5.27 4.18 -9.38
C HIS A 146 4.64 4.44 -8.02
N PHE A 147 3.31 4.60 -7.96
CA PHE A 147 2.56 4.99 -6.76
C PHE A 147 1.51 3.97 -6.33
N LEU A 148 0.86 3.29 -7.28
CA LEU A 148 -0.12 2.25 -7.04
C LEU A 148 0.34 0.88 -7.58
N LEU A 149 1.66 0.68 -7.62
CA LEU A 149 2.29 -0.54 -8.12
C LEU A 149 1.86 -1.78 -7.30
N ASP A 150 1.77 -1.63 -6.00
CA ASP A 150 1.29 -2.63 -5.05
C ASP A 150 -0.19 -2.94 -5.28
N HIS A 151 -1.04 -1.92 -5.34
CA HIS A 151 -2.47 -2.08 -5.56
C HIS A 151 -2.77 -2.78 -6.90
N HIS A 152 -2.04 -2.44 -7.97
CA HIS A 152 -2.15 -3.12 -9.26
C HIS A 152 -1.76 -4.60 -9.16
N LEU A 153 -0.72 -4.93 -8.38
CA LEU A 153 -0.35 -6.33 -8.14
C LEU A 153 -1.41 -7.07 -7.30
N TRP A 154 -1.94 -6.43 -6.24
CA TRP A 154 -3.00 -7.03 -5.41
C TRP A 154 -4.25 -7.38 -6.21
N LEU A 155 -4.66 -6.54 -7.15
CA LEU A 155 -5.76 -6.83 -8.08
C LEU A 155 -5.50 -8.10 -8.90
N ARG A 156 -4.28 -8.31 -9.38
CA ARG A 156 -3.91 -9.49 -10.18
C ARG A 156 -3.78 -10.75 -9.32
N ILE A 157 -3.23 -10.65 -8.12
CA ILE A 157 -3.14 -11.77 -7.18
C ILE A 157 -4.53 -12.18 -6.68
N ALA A 158 -5.41 -11.22 -6.36
CA ALA A 158 -6.76 -11.50 -5.88
C ALA A 158 -7.66 -12.20 -6.90
N GLN A 159 -7.29 -12.21 -8.18
CA GLN A 159 -7.95 -13.00 -9.22
C GLN A 159 -7.55 -14.48 -9.17
N GLN A 160 -6.46 -14.83 -8.50
CA GLN A 160 -5.94 -16.19 -8.44
C GLN A 160 -6.54 -17.01 -7.28
N GLY A 161 -7.26 -16.37 -6.34
CA GLY A 161 -7.89 -17.06 -5.22
C GLY A 161 -8.33 -16.09 -4.12
N LYS A 162 -8.63 -16.66 -2.96
CA LYS A 162 -9.11 -15.90 -1.81
C LYS A 162 -8.00 -15.09 -1.16
N ILE A 163 -8.35 -13.89 -0.71
CA ILE A 163 -7.49 -13.04 0.12
C ILE A 163 -8.07 -12.98 1.53
N LEU A 164 -7.22 -12.93 2.54
CA LEU A 164 -7.63 -12.93 3.95
C LEU A 164 -7.04 -11.73 4.70
N HIS A 165 -7.89 -11.05 5.46
CA HIS A 165 -7.45 -10.10 6.49
C HIS A 165 -7.30 -10.81 7.83
N VAL A 166 -6.16 -10.62 8.47
CA VAL A 166 -5.93 -11.06 9.86
C VAL A 166 -5.83 -9.79 10.72
N PRO A 167 -6.66 -9.64 11.78
CA PRO A 167 -6.70 -8.42 12.59
C PRO A 167 -5.53 -8.37 13.60
N GLN A 168 -4.31 -8.60 13.11
CA GLN A 168 -3.06 -8.54 13.84
C GLN A 168 -2.17 -7.45 13.24
N ILE A 169 -1.37 -6.80 14.06
CA ILE A 169 -0.41 -5.80 13.59
C ILE A 169 0.89 -6.54 13.27
N TRP A 170 1.22 -6.64 11.99
CA TRP A 170 2.38 -7.41 11.54
C TRP A 170 3.59 -6.54 11.17
N SER A 171 3.36 -5.28 10.85
CA SER A 171 4.43 -4.39 10.43
C SER A 171 4.28 -2.99 10.99
N ALA A 172 5.39 -2.26 10.97
CA ALA A 172 5.41 -0.83 11.20
C ALA A 172 5.86 -0.11 9.93
N ALA A 173 5.05 0.86 9.49
CA ALA A 173 5.35 1.74 8.36
C ALA A 173 5.83 3.09 8.87
N ARG A 174 7.00 3.53 8.40
CA ARG A 174 7.58 4.82 8.79
C ARG A 174 7.05 5.95 7.91
N TYR A 175 6.52 6.97 8.56
CA TYR A 175 6.01 8.17 7.90
C TYR A 175 6.95 9.34 8.16
N HIS A 176 7.60 9.84 7.12
CA HIS A 176 8.44 11.03 7.18
C HIS A 176 7.97 12.10 6.19
N ALA A 177 8.41 13.35 6.41
CA ALA A 177 7.92 14.52 5.66
C ALA A 177 8.27 14.47 4.16
N GLU A 178 9.31 13.75 3.79
CA GLU A 178 9.78 13.59 2.40
C GLU A 178 9.11 12.43 1.63
N ALA A 179 8.14 11.75 2.25
CA ALA A 179 7.41 10.67 1.60
C ALA A 179 6.86 11.11 0.23
N LYS A 180 7.07 10.30 -0.79
CA LYS A 180 6.70 10.53 -2.22
C LYS A 180 5.29 11.07 -2.43
N ASN A 181 4.41 10.89 -1.46
CA ASN A 181 2.98 11.19 -1.51
C ASN A 181 2.63 12.67 -1.64
N ARG A 182 3.51 13.60 -1.23
CA ARG A 182 3.24 15.04 -1.29
C ARG A 182 3.70 15.69 -2.59
N ALA A 183 4.92 15.43 -3.00
CA ALA A 183 5.52 16.11 -4.16
C ALA A 183 4.84 15.73 -5.48
N LYS A 184 4.38 14.48 -5.59
CA LYS A 184 3.80 13.91 -6.81
C LYS A 184 2.33 13.47 -6.62
N ALA A 185 1.58 14.16 -5.78
CA ALA A 185 0.22 13.82 -5.42
C ALA A 185 -0.74 13.58 -6.62
N ALA A 186 -0.58 14.33 -7.71
CA ALA A 186 -1.43 14.18 -8.90
C ALA A 186 -1.17 12.86 -9.66
N GLU A 187 0.00 12.23 -9.48
CA GLU A 187 0.32 10.98 -10.18
C GLU A 187 -0.51 9.79 -9.64
N PHE A 188 -0.83 9.79 -8.34
CA PHE A 188 -1.73 8.78 -7.77
C PHE A 188 -3.08 8.73 -8.48
N GLY A 189 -3.67 9.89 -8.76
CA GLY A 189 -4.93 9.96 -9.51
C GLY A 189 -4.77 9.43 -10.92
N ARG A 190 -3.69 9.81 -11.62
CA ARG A 190 -3.41 9.30 -12.98
C ARG A 190 -3.25 7.80 -13.00
N GLU A 191 -2.50 7.22 -12.06
CA GLU A 191 -2.33 5.78 -11.97
C GLU A 191 -3.63 5.06 -11.61
N ALA A 192 -4.48 5.65 -10.74
CA ALA A 192 -5.80 5.09 -10.46
C ALA A 192 -6.67 4.99 -11.72
N PHE A 193 -6.66 6.00 -12.59
CA PHE A 193 -7.40 5.93 -13.86
C PHE A 193 -6.78 4.95 -14.84
N ARG A 194 -5.43 4.85 -14.91
CA ARG A 194 -4.76 3.81 -15.71
C ARG A 194 -5.12 2.40 -15.26
N ILE A 195 -5.20 2.16 -13.94
CA ILE A 195 -5.67 0.88 -13.39
C ILE A 195 -7.11 0.61 -13.82
N LEU A 196 -8.00 1.62 -13.78
CA LEU A 196 -9.37 1.45 -14.29
C LEU A 196 -9.41 1.08 -15.76
N ASP A 197 -8.60 1.72 -16.60
CA ASP A 197 -8.53 1.41 -18.02
C ASP A 197 -7.99 -0.01 -18.26
N TRP A 198 -6.98 -0.41 -17.49
CA TRP A 198 -6.48 -1.78 -17.48
C TRP A 198 -7.58 -2.77 -17.06
N VAL A 199 -8.29 -2.52 -15.95
CA VAL A 199 -9.40 -3.39 -15.50
C VAL A 199 -10.47 -3.57 -16.58
N LYS A 200 -10.84 -2.49 -17.30
CA LYS A 200 -11.81 -2.57 -18.40
C LYS A 200 -11.32 -3.40 -19.58
N SER A 201 -10.01 -3.47 -19.79
CA SER A 201 -9.43 -4.32 -20.83
C SER A 201 -9.34 -5.81 -20.45
N GLN A 202 -9.58 -6.14 -19.16
CA GLN A 202 -9.52 -7.53 -18.68
C GLN A 202 -10.90 -8.21 -18.81
N PRO A 203 -11.01 -9.31 -19.56
CA PRO A 203 -12.27 -10.04 -19.67
C PRO A 203 -12.80 -10.50 -18.30
N GLY A 204 -14.07 -10.24 -18.02
CA GLY A 204 -14.74 -10.72 -16.80
C GLY A 204 -14.41 -10.00 -15.50
N LEU A 205 -13.47 -9.04 -15.49
CA LEU A 205 -13.14 -8.28 -14.27
C LEU A 205 -14.18 -7.22 -13.95
N MET A 206 -14.76 -6.62 -14.97
CA MET A 206 -15.77 -5.58 -14.80
C MET A 206 -16.73 -5.62 -15.99
N GLU A 207 -17.99 -5.88 -15.71
CA GLU A 207 -19.04 -5.78 -16.72
C GLU A 207 -19.40 -4.32 -16.96
N ALA A 208 -19.40 -3.89 -18.22
CA ALA A 208 -19.75 -2.53 -18.61
C ALA A 208 -21.17 -2.18 -18.12
N GLY A 209 -21.29 -1.00 -17.49
CA GLY A 209 -22.56 -0.54 -16.94
C GLY A 209 -22.96 -1.16 -15.61
N SER A 210 -22.15 -2.06 -15.04
CA SER A 210 -22.40 -2.64 -13.74
C SER A 210 -22.28 -1.59 -12.61
N GLY A 211 -22.93 -1.89 -11.46
CA GLY A 211 -22.79 -1.06 -10.26
C GLY A 211 -21.33 -0.96 -9.77
N VAL A 212 -20.52 -1.98 -10.05
CA VAL A 212 -19.09 -2.02 -9.71
C VAL A 212 -18.31 -1.01 -10.53
N GLU A 213 -18.56 -0.91 -11.85
CA GLU A 213 -17.87 0.08 -12.70
C GLU A 213 -18.10 1.52 -12.21
N ARG A 214 -19.35 1.89 -11.91
CA ARG A 214 -19.69 3.21 -11.38
C ARG A 214 -18.98 3.48 -10.04
N ARG A 215 -18.97 2.50 -9.15
CA ARG A 215 -18.29 2.59 -7.83
C ARG A 215 -16.78 2.71 -7.99
N ALA A 216 -16.16 1.90 -8.85
CA ALA A 216 -14.74 1.92 -9.13
C ALA A 216 -14.32 3.28 -9.72
N ARG A 217 -15.07 3.81 -10.69
CA ARG A 217 -14.83 5.11 -11.29
C ARG A 217 -14.96 6.25 -10.27
N ALA A 218 -15.99 6.24 -9.43
CA ALA A 218 -16.14 7.21 -8.35
C ALA A 218 -15.01 7.10 -7.33
N SER A 219 -14.55 5.87 -7.05
CA SER A 219 -13.44 5.61 -6.14
C SER A 219 -12.11 6.10 -6.67
N ALA A 220 -11.83 6.01 -7.98
CA ALA A 220 -10.65 6.60 -8.59
C ALA A 220 -10.64 8.13 -8.42
N HIS A 221 -11.77 8.79 -8.65
CA HIS A 221 -11.90 10.23 -8.36
C HIS A 221 -11.72 10.54 -6.87
N ARG A 222 -12.17 9.68 -5.97
CA ARG A 222 -11.96 9.82 -4.52
C ARG A 222 -10.48 9.68 -4.13
N VAL A 223 -9.76 8.74 -4.75
CA VAL A 223 -8.30 8.60 -4.58
C VAL A 223 -7.60 9.85 -5.07
N ASP A 224 -7.91 10.31 -6.27
CA ASP A 224 -7.38 11.56 -6.83
C ASP A 224 -7.63 12.75 -5.89
N ALA A 225 -8.87 12.92 -5.42
CA ALA A 225 -9.24 13.99 -4.48
C ALA A 225 -8.42 13.92 -3.18
N ARG A 226 -8.18 12.72 -2.63
CA ARG A 226 -7.40 12.52 -1.42
C ARG A 226 -5.97 13.00 -1.59
N TYR A 227 -5.29 12.50 -2.61
CA TYR A 227 -3.89 12.82 -2.84
C TYR A 227 -3.67 14.26 -3.29
N LEU A 228 -4.56 14.83 -4.11
CA LEU A 228 -4.55 16.26 -4.45
C LEU A 228 -4.66 17.14 -3.21
N LEU A 229 -5.52 16.76 -2.25
CA LEU A 229 -5.64 17.47 -0.97
C LEU A 229 -4.35 17.40 -0.15
N ASP A 230 -3.74 16.22 -0.06
CA ASP A 230 -2.48 16.02 0.66
C ASP A 230 -1.31 16.77 0.00
N GLY A 231 -1.34 16.93 -1.33
CA GLY A 231 -0.43 17.75 -2.12
C GLY A 231 -0.74 19.26 -2.11
N GLY A 232 -1.70 19.72 -1.27
CA GLY A 232 -2.05 21.14 -1.15
C GLY A 232 -2.92 21.69 -2.29
N LYS A 233 -3.34 20.88 -3.26
CA LYS A 233 -4.16 21.28 -4.42
C LYS A 233 -5.65 21.22 -4.10
N SER A 234 -6.10 22.01 -3.11
CA SER A 234 -7.45 21.90 -2.52
C SER A 234 -8.57 22.14 -3.52
N TRP A 235 -8.45 23.09 -4.46
CA TRP A 235 -9.46 23.31 -5.52
C TRP A 235 -9.60 22.10 -6.46
N SER A 236 -8.48 21.51 -6.85
CA SER A 236 -8.49 20.31 -7.69
C SER A 236 -9.08 19.11 -6.94
N ALA A 237 -8.74 18.97 -5.65
CA ALA A 237 -9.30 17.95 -4.77
C ALA A 237 -10.84 18.08 -4.66
N LEU A 238 -11.36 19.31 -4.51
CA LEU A 238 -12.79 19.57 -4.47
C LEU A 238 -13.47 19.16 -5.78
N LYS A 239 -12.88 19.54 -6.92
CA LYS A 239 -13.41 19.16 -8.25
C LYS A 239 -13.45 17.64 -8.42
N ALA A 240 -12.39 16.94 -8.03
CA ALA A 240 -12.32 15.49 -8.10
C ALA A 240 -13.36 14.83 -7.16
N TRP A 241 -13.51 15.32 -5.94
CA TRP A 241 -14.53 14.82 -5.01
C TRP A 241 -15.95 15.04 -5.53
N MET A 242 -16.24 16.20 -6.11
CA MET A 242 -17.55 16.47 -6.73
C MET A 242 -17.84 15.52 -7.89
N ARG A 243 -16.86 15.20 -8.73
CA ARG A 243 -17.01 14.19 -9.79
C ARG A 243 -17.37 12.82 -9.19
N ALA A 244 -16.69 12.41 -8.11
CA ALA A 244 -17.03 11.17 -7.40
C ALA A 244 -18.49 11.21 -6.91
N LEU A 245 -18.95 12.35 -6.36
CA LEU A 245 -20.32 12.54 -5.88
C LEU A 245 -21.36 12.37 -7.00
N PHE A 246 -21.13 12.99 -8.15
CA PHE A 246 -22.07 12.88 -9.29
C PHE A 246 -22.12 11.46 -9.88
N ILE A 247 -20.98 10.72 -9.86
CA ILE A 247 -20.93 9.36 -10.39
C ILE A 247 -21.57 8.37 -9.42
N HIS A 248 -21.20 8.40 -8.13
CA HIS A 248 -21.70 7.50 -7.09
C HIS A 248 -21.68 8.18 -5.72
N PRO A 249 -22.82 8.81 -5.32
CA PRO A 249 -22.91 9.57 -4.07
C PRO A 249 -22.41 8.84 -2.81
N PRO A 250 -22.76 7.54 -2.57
CA PRO A 250 -22.31 6.85 -1.37
C PRO A 250 -20.78 6.77 -1.26
N THR A 251 -20.07 6.60 -2.37
CA THR A 251 -18.59 6.55 -2.38
C THR A 251 -17.96 7.89 -1.97
N ALA A 252 -18.50 8.99 -2.43
CA ALA A 252 -18.01 10.32 -2.07
C ALA A 252 -18.36 10.67 -0.62
N LEU A 253 -19.61 10.43 -0.20
CA LEU A 253 -20.11 10.73 1.15
C LEU A 253 -19.40 9.92 2.22
N ALA A 254 -19.01 8.68 1.96
CA ALA A 254 -18.18 7.86 2.87
C ALA A 254 -16.84 8.52 3.21
N ARG A 255 -16.40 9.54 2.45
CA ARG A 255 -15.17 10.30 2.65
C ARG A 255 -15.42 11.81 2.64
N MET A 256 -16.50 12.25 3.29
CA MET A 256 -16.88 13.66 3.45
C MET A 256 -15.76 14.51 4.06
N ASN A 257 -14.89 13.89 4.87
CA ASN A 257 -13.73 14.57 5.45
C ASN A 257 -12.76 15.16 4.39
N ILE A 258 -12.70 14.59 3.18
CA ILE A 258 -11.89 15.14 2.07
C ILE A 258 -12.53 16.47 1.62
N PHE A 259 -13.85 16.48 1.40
CA PHE A 259 -14.59 17.67 1.00
C PHE A 259 -14.44 18.79 2.04
N VAL A 260 -14.75 18.49 3.31
CA VAL A 260 -14.67 19.48 4.40
C VAL A 260 -13.24 20.03 4.51
N SER A 261 -12.22 19.16 4.45
CA SER A 261 -10.84 19.62 4.52
C SER A 261 -10.44 20.48 3.32
N ALA A 262 -10.92 20.14 2.11
CA ALA A 262 -10.65 20.94 0.92
C ALA A 262 -11.30 22.34 1.02
N ILE A 263 -12.54 22.42 1.48
CA ILE A 263 -13.24 23.71 1.72
C ILE A 263 -12.50 24.54 2.75
N LEU A 264 -12.15 23.96 3.92
CA LEU A 264 -11.42 24.68 4.96
C LEU A 264 -10.09 25.26 4.45
N ASN A 265 -9.37 24.50 3.63
CA ASN A 265 -8.13 24.99 3.04
C ASN A 265 -8.38 26.13 2.03
N VAL A 266 -9.43 26.02 1.21
CA VAL A 266 -9.79 27.03 0.19
C VAL A 266 -10.17 28.37 0.83
N VAL A 267 -10.90 28.33 1.95
CA VAL A 267 -11.32 29.55 2.67
C VAL A 267 -10.28 30.06 3.69
N GLY A 268 -9.05 29.50 3.67
CA GLY A 268 -7.96 29.95 4.54
C GLY A 268 -8.02 29.43 5.99
N LEU A 269 -8.98 28.54 6.30
CA LEU A 269 -9.18 27.97 7.63
C LEU A 269 -8.45 26.62 7.84
N GLY A 270 -7.43 26.33 7.05
CA GLY A 270 -6.67 25.07 7.12
C GLY A 270 -6.01 24.78 8.49
N LYS A 271 -5.72 25.83 9.28
CA LYS A 271 -5.21 25.67 10.65
C LYS A 271 -6.19 24.90 11.55
N LEU A 272 -7.49 25.09 11.41
CA LEU A 272 -8.52 24.38 12.16
C LEU A 272 -8.51 22.88 11.86
N ARG A 273 -8.33 22.50 10.59
CA ARG A 273 -8.13 21.09 10.19
C ARG A 273 -6.99 20.45 10.96
N ASN A 274 -5.86 21.12 11.03
CA ASN A 274 -4.66 20.59 11.69
C ASN A 274 -4.88 20.39 13.20
N ILE A 275 -5.64 21.27 13.86
CA ILE A 275 -6.00 21.11 15.27
C ILE A 275 -6.85 19.85 15.49
N VAL A 276 -7.85 19.62 14.64
CA VAL A 276 -8.73 18.44 14.72
C VAL A 276 -7.94 17.15 14.47
N LEU A 277 -7.03 17.14 13.48
CA LEU A 277 -6.17 15.99 13.20
C LEU A 277 -5.21 15.67 14.34
N ARG A 278 -4.55 16.69 14.91
CA ARG A 278 -3.66 16.53 16.07
C ARG A 278 -4.40 16.01 17.31
N ARG A 279 -5.63 16.46 17.56
CA ARG A 279 -6.44 15.93 18.67
C ARG A 279 -6.74 14.44 18.48
N ARG A 280 -7.10 14.00 17.26
CA ARG A 280 -7.32 12.58 16.97
C ARG A 280 -6.05 11.74 17.14
N GLN A 281 -4.90 12.23 16.73
CA GLN A 281 -3.62 11.55 16.92
C GLN A 281 -3.28 11.38 18.40
N ARG A 282 -3.48 12.41 19.24
CA ARG A 282 -3.26 12.33 20.69
C ARG A 282 -4.14 11.29 21.39
N ILE A 283 -5.37 11.11 20.95
CA ILE A 283 -6.29 10.11 21.49
C ILE A 283 -5.80 8.69 21.16
N VAL A 284 -5.24 8.49 19.98
CA VAL A 284 -4.76 7.17 19.52
C VAL A 284 -3.39 6.82 20.13
N SER A 285 -2.52 7.82 20.35
CA SER A 285 -1.19 7.62 20.96
C SER A 285 -1.20 7.41 22.48
N GLY A 286 -2.36 7.43 23.13
CA GLY A 286 -2.47 7.18 24.57
C GLY A 286 -1.85 8.27 25.47
N ASN A 287 -1.37 9.36 24.92
CA ASN A 287 -0.92 10.52 25.69
C ASN A 287 -2.13 11.33 26.17
N LYS A 288 -2.47 11.13 27.44
CA LYS A 288 -3.35 12.02 28.20
C LYS A 288 -2.71 13.39 28.43
#